data_83aefb5ddb7098408fb3e05caf1fe230
#
_entry.id   83aefb5ddb7098408fb3e05caf1fe230
#
_cell.length_a   1.000
_cell.length_b   1.000
_cell.length_c   1.000
_cell.angle_alpha   90.00
_cell.angle_beta   90.00
_cell.angle_gamma   90.00
#
_symmetry.space_group_name_H-M   'P 1'
#
loop_
_entity.id
_entity.type
_entity.pdbx_description
1 polymer ?
#
loop_
_entity_poly.entity_id
_entity_poly.type
_entity_poly.pdbx_seq_one_letter_code
_entity_poly.pdbx_strand_id
1 'polypeptide(L)'
;MEVKRETLSPIKEWVMYWRQYMPQVGTRKLYQLIKPKLVEHDIKLGRDGLFTYLRREGLLVKTKKSYIKTTFSKHWMKKHPNLLKDKTPTKPEEVFVSDITYVQSNEGVHYLSLVTDAFSRKIVGCHLSNEMKATDVVKVLNMAITNRHYEHDAIHHSDRGLQYCSALYQ
;
A
#
# COMPACT_ATOMS: atom_id res chain seq x y z
N MET A 1 -36.54 10.88 -7.01
CA MET A 1 -37.33 9.71 -7.45
C MET A 1 -37.04 8.59 -6.46
N GLU A 2 -37.94 8.32 -5.50
CA GLU A 2 -37.79 7.23 -4.53
C GLU A 2 -38.03 5.89 -5.21
N VAL A 3 -37.00 5.06 -5.29
CA VAL A 3 -37.14 3.66 -5.71
C VAL A 3 -37.91 2.93 -4.60
N LYS A 4 -39.03 2.32 -4.96
CA LYS A 4 -39.94 1.65 -4.02
C LYS A 4 -39.20 0.60 -3.19
N ARG A 5 -39.48 0.47 -1.88
CA ARG A 5 -38.82 -0.45 -0.93
C ARG A 5 -38.76 -1.90 -1.40
N GLU A 6 -39.77 -2.39 -2.09
CA GLU A 6 -39.87 -3.76 -2.60
C GLU A 6 -38.81 -4.07 -3.68
N THR A 7 -38.45 -3.09 -4.53
CA THR A 7 -37.46 -3.26 -5.60
C THR A 7 -36.01 -3.31 -5.05
N LEU A 8 -35.80 -2.94 -3.79
CA LEU A 8 -34.48 -2.88 -3.16
C LEU A 8 -34.13 -4.14 -2.33
N SER A 9 -35.10 -5.04 -2.09
CA SER A 9 -34.89 -6.28 -1.35
C SER A 9 -33.80 -7.15 -1.96
N PRO A 10 -33.77 -7.46 -3.26
CA PRO A 10 -32.74 -8.31 -3.87
C PRO A 10 -31.34 -7.69 -3.83
N ILE A 11 -31.24 -6.35 -3.81
CA ILE A 11 -29.94 -5.67 -3.74
C ILE A 11 -29.19 -6.00 -2.45
N LYS A 12 -29.91 -6.08 -1.32
CA LYS A 12 -29.32 -6.45 -0.04
C LYS A 12 -28.71 -7.86 -0.08
N GLU A 13 -29.39 -8.81 -0.68
CA GLU A 13 -28.91 -10.18 -0.83
C GLU A 13 -27.63 -10.25 -1.68
N TRP A 14 -27.61 -9.54 -2.81
CA TRP A 14 -26.42 -9.49 -3.68
C TRP A 14 -25.22 -8.82 -2.97
N VAL A 15 -25.48 -7.77 -2.20
CA VAL A 15 -24.46 -7.10 -1.39
C VAL A 15 -23.91 -8.06 -0.33
N MET A 16 -24.76 -8.78 0.38
CA MET A 16 -24.36 -9.73 1.42
C MET A 16 -23.60 -10.93 0.81
N TYR A 17 -24.04 -11.43 -0.34
CA TYR A 17 -23.33 -12.46 -1.09
C TYR A 17 -21.87 -12.06 -1.36
N TRP A 18 -21.62 -10.91 -1.96
CA TRP A 18 -20.26 -10.47 -2.26
C TRP A 18 -19.44 -10.19 -1.01
N ARG A 19 -20.07 -9.80 0.08
CA ARG A 19 -19.37 -9.56 1.36
C ARG A 19 -18.95 -10.83 2.10
N GLN A 20 -19.51 -11.95 1.79
CA GLN A 20 -19.00 -13.24 2.29
C GLN A 20 -17.57 -13.49 1.81
N TYR A 21 -17.28 -13.12 0.54
CA TYR A 21 -15.95 -13.30 -0.05
C TYR A 21 -15.04 -12.08 0.15
N MET A 22 -15.62 -10.90 0.17
CA MET A 22 -14.91 -9.62 0.28
C MET A 22 -15.56 -8.71 1.33
N PRO A 23 -15.36 -8.98 2.64
CA PRO A 23 -16.08 -8.28 3.73
C PRO A 23 -15.94 -6.77 3.72
N GLN A 24 -14.80 -6.25 3.25
CA GLN A 24 -14.49 -4.82 3.21
C GLN A 24 -14.56 -4.20 1.81
N VAL A 25 -15.26 -4.84 0.86
CA VAL A 25 -15.42 -4.29 -0.48
C VAL A 25 -16.15 -2.95 -0.43
N GLY A 26 -15.50 -1.89 -0.95
CA GLY A 26 -16.06 -0.55 -0.99
C GLY A 26 -17.18 -0.42 -2.05
N THR A 27 -18.08 0.55 -1.86
CA THR A 27 -19.28 0.74 -2.70
C THR A 27 -18.98 0.84 -4.20
N ARG A 28 -17.86 1.46 -4.60
CA ARG A 28 -17.49 1.57 -6.03
C ARG A 28 -17.24 0.21 -6.68
N LYS A 29 -16.45 -0.65 -6.03
CA LYS A 29 -16.16 -2.00 -6.52
C LYS A 29 -17.41 -2.88 -6.44
N LEU A 30 -18.15 -2.79 -5.33
CA LEU A 30 -19.40 -3.51 -5.13
C LEU A 30 -20.42 -3.19 -6.22
N TYR A 31 -20.56 -1.92 -6.61
CA TYR A 31 -21.43 -1.50 -7.70
C TYR A 31 -21.09 -2.20 -9.02
N GLN A 32 -19.82 -2.32 -9.36
CA GLN A 32 -19.39 -3.04 -10.57
C GLN A 32 -19.76 -4.52 -10.51
N LEU A 33 -19.64 -5.14 -9.34
CA LEU A 33 -19.96 -6.55 -9.15
C LEU A 33 -21.46 -6.86 -9.25
N ILE A 34 -22.33 -5.94 -8.79
CA ILE A 34 -23.79 -6.13 -8.84
C ILE A 34 -24.42 -5.52 -10.10
N LYS A 35 -23.69 -4.70 -10.86
CA LYS A 35 -24.21 -4.04 -12.07
C LYS A 35 -24.86 -4.99 -13.08
N PRO A 36 -24.28 -6.18 -13.40
CA PRO A 36 -24.94 -7.13 -14.30
C PRO A 36 -26.32 -7.55 -13.81
N LYS A 37 -26.46 -7.84 -12.51
CA LYS A 37 -27.74 -8.21 -11.89
C LYS A 37 -28.75 -7.08 -11.88
N LEU A 38 -28.28 -5.83 -11.70
CA LEU A 38 -29.18 -4.66 -11.79
C LEU A 38 -29.77 -4.53 -13.19
N VAL A 39 -28.97 -4.79 -14.24
CA VAL A 39 -29.43 -4.77 -15.64
C VAL A 39 -30.41 -5.93 -15.91
N GLU A 40 -30.08 -7.15 -15.47
CA GLU A 40 -30.92 -8.34 -15.63
C GLU A 40 -32.32 -8.15 -15.03
N HIS A 41 -32.41 -7.46 -13.89
CA HIS A 41 -33.69 -7.22 -13.19
C HIS A 41 -34.31 -5.84 -13.50
N ASP A 42 -33.83 -5.13 -14.54
CA ASP A 42 -34.28 -3.77 -14.93
C ASP A 42 -34.35 -2.76 -13.78
N ILE A 43 -33.39 -2.87 -12.84
CA ILE A 43 -33.30 -1.97 -11.70
C ILE A 43 -32.39 -0.78 -12.05
N LYS A 44 -33.00 0.39 -12.20
CA LYS A 44 -32.33 1.68 -12.49
C LYS A 44 -31.69 2.24 -11.22
N LEU A 45 -30.57 1.70 -10.81
CA LEU A 45 -29.80 2.17 -9.66
C LEU A 45 -28.39 2.54 -10.11
N GLY A 46 -27.99 3.79 -9.90
CA GLY A 46 -26.63 4.26 -10.14
C GLY A 46 -25.72 4.03 -8.93
N ARG A 47 -24.43 4.27 -9.11
CA ARG A 47 -23.41 4.16 -8.05
C ARG A 47 -23.75 4.98 -6.80
N ASP A 48 -24.18 6.22 -6.98
CA ASP A 48 -24.47 7.14 -5.87
C ASP A 48 -25.79 6.76 -5.16
N GLY A 49 -26.74 6.22 -5.93
CA GLY A 49 -27.95 5.61 -5.39
C GLY A 49 -27.64 4.39 -4.51
N LEU A 50 -26.73 3.52 -4.97
CA LEU A 50 -26.26 2.40 -4.15
C LEU A 50 -25.56 2.88 -2.87
N PHE A 51 -24.75 3.93 -2.95
CA PHE A 51 -24.09 4.50 -1.77
C PHE A 51 -25.12 5.02 -0.74
N THR A 52 -26.15 5.73 -1.20
CA THR A 52 -27.23 6.23 -0.36
C THR A 52 -28.04 5.08 0.26
N TYR A 53 -28.33 4.05 -0.53
CA TYR A 53 -29.01 2.83 -0.06
C TYR A 53 -28.20 2.14 1.05
N LEU A 54 -26.91 1.86 0.81
CA LEU A 54 -26.05 1.20 1.79
C LEU A 54 -25.88 2.02 3.08
N ARG A 55 -25.87 3.35 2.97
CA ARG A 55 -25.85 4.24 4.14
C ARG A 55 -27.11 4.09 4.97
N ARG A 56 -28.28 4.12 4.33
CA ARG A 56 -29.57 3.97 5.00
C ARG A 56 -29.72 2.62 5.70
N GLU A 57 -29.26 1.56 5.06
CA GLU A 57 -29.30 0.19 5.61
C GLU A 57 -28.19 -0.10 6.62
N GLY A 58 -27.30 0.88 6.97
CA GLY A 58 -26.18 0.67 7.85
C GLY A 58 -25.11 -0.30 7.30
N LEU A 59 -25.11 -0.51 5.98
CA LEU A 59 -24.24 -1.45 5.26
C LEU A 59 -22.98 -0.79 4.67
N LEU A 60 -22.65 0.46 4.99
CA LEU A 60 -21.39 1.04 4.58
C LEU A 60 -20.23 0.41 5.33
N VAL A 61 -19.14 0.12 4.60
CA VAL A 61 -17.90 -0.32 5.23
C VAL A 61 -17.34 0.84 6.05
N LYS A 62 -17.15 0.60 7.35
CA LYS A 62 -16.49 1.55 8.23
C LYS A 62 -14.99 1.51 7.93
N THR A 63 -14.41 2.63 7.52
CA THR A 63 -12.95 2.75 7.40
C THR A 63 -12.33 2.66 8.78
N LYS A 64 -11.47 1.65 8.99
CA LYS A 64 -10.64 1.60 10.19
C LYS A 64 -9.66 2.77 10.12
N LYS A 65 -9.86 3.79 10.93
CA LYS A 65 -8.87 4.87 11.14
C LYS A 65 -7.78 4.31 12.06
N SER A 66 -6.83 3.60 11.50
CA SER A 66 -5.61 3.24 12.19
C SER A 66 -4.49 4.10 11.61
N TYR A 67 -4.07 5.13 12.36
CA TYR A 67 -2.88 5.91 12.04
C TYR A 67 -1.73 5.37 12.90
N ILE A 68 -1.03 4.39 12.41
CA ILE A 68 0.29 4.06 12.96
C ILE A 68 1.25 5.05 12.33
N LYS A 69 1.86 5.90 13.16
CA LYS A 69 2.93 6.80 12.69
C LYS A 69 4.16 5.93 12.43
N THR A 70 4.43 5.64 11.18
CA THR A 70 5.45 4.68 10.73
C THR A 70 6.83 5.32 10.60
N THR A 71 6.91 6.64 10.35
CA THR A 71 8.18 7.34 10.16
C THR A 71 8.38 8.42 11.20
N PHE A 72 9.52 8.39 11.88
CA PHE A 72 9.97 9.45 12.79
C PHE A 72 11.07 10.27 12.10
N SER A 73 10.67 11.25 11.31
CA SER A 73 11.59 12.10 10.50
C SER A 73 12.04 13.39 11.22
N LYS A 74 11.43 13.73 12.37
CA LYS A 74 11.78 14.92 13.19
C LYS A 74 12.76 14.50 14.29
N HIS A 75 13.99 14.16 13.92
CA HIS A 75 15.09 13.82 14.83
C HIS A 75 16.32 14.68 14.50
N TRP A 76 17.31 14.67 15.40
CA TRP A 76 18.53 15.46 15.34
C TRP A 76 19.61 14.92 14.39
N MET A 77 19.50 13.64 13.96
CA MET A 77 20.50 13.00 13.11
C MET A 77 20.67 13.72 11.76
N LYS A 78 21.85 13.63 11.17
CA LYS A 78 22.20 14.22 9.87
C LYS A 78 21.27 13.70 8.77
N LYS A 79 20.85 14.62 7.91
CA LYS A 79 19.99 14.35 6.75
C LYS A 79 20.66 14.86 5.50
N HIS A 80 20.70 14.02 4.47
CA HIS A 80 21.24 14.41 3.17
C HIS A 80 20.19 15.15 2.32
N PRO A 81 20.63 16.02 1.37
CA PRO A 81 19.74 16.64 0.43
C PRO A 81 19.09 15.60 -0.51
N ASN A 82 17.95 15.94 -1.07
CA ASN A 82 17.31 15.09 -2.07
C ASN A 82 18.05 15.22 -3.43
N LEU A 83 18.80 14.20 -3.81
CA LEU A 83 19.54 14.16 -5.07
C LEU A 83 18.67 13.77 -6.27
N LEU A 84 17.44 13.30 -6.02
CA LEU A 84 16.49 12.86 -7.05
C LEU A 84 15.47 13.94 -7.46
N LYS A 85 15.59 15.16 -6.90
CA LYS A 85 14.70 16.24 -7.30
C LYS A 85 14.84 16.46 -8.81
N ASP A 86 13.70 16.34 -9.52
CA ASP A 86 13.60 16.53 -10.98
C ASP A 86 14.44 15.53 -11.83
N LYS A 87 14.89 14.42 -11.22
CA LYS A 87 15.62 13.35 -11.91
C LYS A 87 14.74 12.10 -12.04
N THR A 88 14.69 11.55 -13.25
CA THR A 88 14.09 10.24 -13.53
C THR A 88 15.20 9.28 -13.92
N PRO A 89 15.30 8.08 -13.31
CA PRO A 89 16.31 7.10 -13.70
C PRO A 89 16.10 6.68 -15.17
N THR A 90 17.19 6.58 -15.91
CA THR A 90 17.20 6.27 -17.35
C THR A 90 17.73 4.88 -17.67
N LYS A 91 18.39 4.25 -16.71
CA LYS A 91 19.01 2.90 -16.84
C LYS A 91 18.92 2.12 -15.53
N PRO A 92 19.06 0.77 -15.57
CA PRO A 92 19.06 -0.06 -14.39
C PRO A 92 20.18 0.32 -13.42
N GLU A 93 19.94 0.15 -12.12
CA GLU A 93 20.89 0.36 -11.01
C GLU A 93 21.47 1.79 -10.89
N GLU A 94 20.84 2.76 -11.55
CA GLU A 94 21.16 4.19 -11.41
C GLU A 94 20.63 4.76 -10.09
N VAL A 95 19.47 4.27 -9.65
CA VAL A 95 18.83 4.70 -8.41
C VAL A 95 18.27 3.50 -7.67
N PHE A 96 18.73 3.29 -6.44
CA PHE A 96 18.13 2.36 -5.49
C PHE A 96 17.23 3.09 -4.52
N VAL A 97 16.03 2.57 -4.32
CA VAL A 97 15.05 3.11 -3.36
C VAL A 97 14.84 2.08 -2.26
N SER A 98 15.00 2.52 -1.01
CA SER A 98 14.79 1.68 0.17
C SER A 98 13.59 2.14 0.98
N ASP A 99 12.84 1.16 1.50
CA ASP A 99 11.73 1.37 2.40
C ASP A 99 11.56 0.19 3.36
N ILE A 100 10.89 0.42 4.50
CA ILE A 100 10.52 -0.61 5.47
C ILE A 100 9.00 -0.67 5.54
N THR A 101 8.44 -1.84 5.30
CA THR A 101 7.00 -2.07 5.43
C THR A 101 6.69 -3.06 6.54
N TYR A 102 5.50 -2.96 7.10
CA TYR A 102 4.99 -3.85 8.15
C TYR A 102 4.27 -5.04 7.51
N VAL A 103 4.62 -6.23 7.93
CA VAL A 103 3.97 -7.47 7.53
C VAL A 103 3.31 -8.10 8.75
N GLN A 104 1.99 -8.22 8.72
CA GLN A 104 1.24 -8.88 9.78
C GLN A 104 1.16 -10.38 9.50
N SER A 105 1.56 -11.20 10.46
CA SER A 105 1.37 -12.65 10.46
C SER A 105 0.58 -13.12 11.68
N ASN A 106 0.36 -14.41 11.80
CA ASN A 106 -0.23 -15.01 12.99
C ASN A 106 0.68 -14.94 14.22
N GLU A 107 1.98 -14.78 14.02
CA GLU A 107 3.00 -14.67 15.08
C GLU A 107 3.20 -13.21 15.55
N GLY A 108 2.66 -12.23 14.83
CA GLY A 108 2.77 -10.81 15.17
C GLY A 108 3.09 -9.92 14.00
N VAL A 109 3.68 -8.75 14.31
CA VAL A 109 4.12 -7.76 13.31
C VAL A 109 5.59 -7.97 13.01
N HIS A 110 5.92 -8.08 11.74
CA HIS A 110 7.28 -8.17 11.22
C HIS A 110 7.61 -6.95 10.38
N TYR A 111 8.88 -6.71 10.16
CA TYR A 111 9.42 -5.57 9.39
C TYR A 111 10.12 -6.10 8.16
N LEU A 112 9.60 -5.78 6.99
CA LEU A 112 10.20 -6.14 5.71
C LEU A 112 10.95 -4.94 5.17
N SER A 113 12.28 -5.01 5.20
CA SER A 113 13.17 -4.03 4.58
C SER A 113 13.43 -4.41 3.14
N LEU A 114 13.28 -3.47 2.21
CA LEU A 114 13.41 -3.67 0.78
C LEU A 114 14.37 -2.65 0.17
N VAL A 115 15.15 -3.08 -0.82
CA VAL A 115 15.84 -2.21 -1.77
C VAL A 115 15.37 -2.57 -3.17
N THR A 116 14.91 -1.56 -3.89
CA THR A 116 14.33 -1.70 -5.25
C THR A 116 15.10 -0.82 -6.22
N ASP A 117 15.46 -1.35 -7.39
CA ASP A 117 15.92 -0.53 -8.50
C ASP A 117 14.76 0.29 -9.06
N ALA A 118 14.91 1.60 -9.05
CA ALA A 118 13.84 2.52 -9.44
C ALA A 118 13.49 2.47 -10.92
N PHE A 119 14.43 2.06 -11.78
CA PHE A 119 14.21 1.93 -13.23
C PHE A 119 13.45 0.64 -13.56
N SER A 120 14.02 -0.51 -13.21
CA SER A 120 13.46 -1.83 -13.55
C SER A 120 12.33 -2.28 -12.64
N ARG A 121 12.19 -1.65 -11.47
CA ARG A 121 11.28 -2.06 -10.38
C ARG A 121 11.64 -3.40 -9.75
N LYS A 122 12.80 -3.96 -10.06
CA LYS A 122 13.31 -5.19 -9.49
C LYS A 122 13.68 -4.98 -8.02
N ILE A 123 13.26 -5.89 -7.14
CA ILE A 123 13.74 -5.96 -5.76
C ILE A 123 15.14 -6.58 -5.82
N VAL A 124 16.15 -5.82 -5.39
CA VAL A 124 17.56 -6.22 -5.42
C VAL A 124 18.12 -6.60 -4.04
N GLY A 125 17.37 -6.29 -2.99
CA GLY A 125 17.65 -6.73 -1.63
C GLY A 125 16.36 -6.78 -0.81
N CYS A 126 16.23 -7.80 0.05
CA CYS A 126 15.12 -7.92 0.99
C CYS A 126 15.51 -8.66 2.26
N HIS A 127 14.93 -8.26 3.39
CA HIS A 127 15.12 -8.94 4.67
C HIS A 127 13.88 -8.76 5.55
N LEU A 128 13.40 -9.87 6.12
CA LEU A 128 12.31 -9.87 7.09
C LEU A 128 12.89 -10.01 8.50
N SER A 129 12.45 -9.15 9.41
CA SER A 129 12.92 -9.13 10.80
C SER A 129 11.75 -8.96 11.77
N ASN A 130 11.91 -9.42 13.00
CA ASN A 130 10.97 -9.19 14.09
C ASN A 130 11.15 -7.82 14.76
N GLU A 131 12.22 -7.11 14.43
CA GLU A 131 12.56 -5.81 14.98
C GLU A 131 12.95 -4.83 13.87
N MET A 132 12.77 -3.54 14.12
CA MET A 132 13.11 -2.48 13.18
C MET A 132 14.48 -1.89 13.54
N LYS A 133 15.58 -2.59 13.18
CA LYS A 133 16.96 -2.19 13.48
C LYS A 133 17.66 -1.55 12.27
N ALA A 134 18.63 -0.66 12.54
CA ALA A 134 19.50 -0.10 11.50
C ALA A 134 20.38 -1.17 10.84
N THR A 135 20.78 -2.22 11.59
CA THR A 135 21.54 -3.36 11.07
C THR A 135 20.82 -4.09 9.94
N ASP A 136 19.49 -4.17 10.00
CA ASP A 136 18.70 -4.89 9.00
C ASP A 136 18.66 -4.12 7.67
N VAL A 137 18.51 -2.79 7.72
CA VAL A 137 18.56 -1.96 6.51
C VAL A 137 19.95 -1.91 5.89
N VAL A 138 21.02 -1.94 6.71
CA VAL A 138 22.42 -2.06 6.23
C VAL A 138 22.61 -3.40 5.51
N LYS A 139 22.13 -4.49 6.10
CA LYS A 139 22.20 -5.83 5.49
C LYS A 139 21.53 -5.86 4.12
N VAL A 140 20.35 -5.27 3.99
CA VAL A 140 19.60 -5.23 2.72
C VAL A 140 20.31 -4.37 1.68
N LEU A 141 20.90 -3.22 2.09
CA LEU A 141 21.69 -2.39 1.20
C LEU A 141 22.94 -3.13 0.70
N ASN A 142 23.65 -3.83 1.58
CA ASN A 142 24.81 -4.64 1.21
C ASN A 142 24.42 -5.75 0.22
N MET A 143 23.27 -6.41 0.40
CA MET A 143 22.76 -7.37 -0.59
C MET A 143 22.57 -6.72 -1.96
N ALA A 144 21.98 -5.53 -1.99
CA ALA A 144 21.76 -4.80 -3.24
C ALA A 144 23.08 -4.42 -3.92
N ILE A 145 24.07 -3.96 -3.14
CA ILE A 145 25.40 -3.56 -3.65
C ILE A 145 26.17 -4.79 -4.18
N THR A 146 26.16 -5.90 -3.43
CA THR A 146 26.87 -7.13 -3.85
C THR A 146 26.28 -7.73 -5.11
N ASN A 147 24.97 -7.60 -5.32
CA ASN A 147 24.26 -8.15 -6.48
C ASN A 147 24.22 -7.18 -7.68
N ARG A 148 24.98 -6.08 -7.66
CA ARG A 148 25.05 -5.15 -8.80
C ARG A 148 25.68 -5.81 -10.03
N HIS A 149 25.14 -5.47 -11.20
CA HIS A 149 25.63 -5.92 -12.50
C HIS A 149 26.36 -4.81 -13.27
N TYR A 150 26.16 -3.55 -12.88
CA TYR A 150 26.70 -2.38 -13.58
C TYR A 150 27.67 -1.59 -12.69
N GLU A 151 28.76 -1.10 -13.27
CA GLU A 151 29.84 -0.38 -12.56
C GLU A 151 29.62 1.13 -12.44
N HIS A 152 28.60 1.69 -13.10
CA HIS A 152 28.33 3.13 -13.01
C HIS A 152 27.89 3.54 -11.61
N ASP A 153 28.02 4.83 -11.30
CA ASP A 153 27.57 5.41 -10.03
C ASP A 153 26.09 5.15 -9.79
N ALA A 154 25.71 4.91 -8.56
CA ALA A 154 24.36 4.71 -8.11
C ALA A 154 24.00 5.70 -7.00
N ILE A 155 22.77 6.23 -7.05
CA ILE A 155 22.20 7.03 -5.97
C ILE A 155 21.33 6.12 -5.12
N HIS A 156 21.58 6.08 -3.82
CA HIS A 156 20.69 5.44 -2.88
C HIS A 156 19.74 6.49 -2.29
N HIS A 157 18.44 6.20 -2.33
CA HIS A 157 17.39 7.05 -1.81
C HIS A 157 16.50 6.31 -0.81
N SER A 158 16.26 6.92 0.34
CA SER A 158 15.36 6.42 1.38
C SER A 158 14.56 7.57 2.01
N ASP A 159 13.59 7.24 2.83
CA ASP A 159 12.96 8.25 3.69
C ASP A 159 13.95 8.74 4.77
N ARG A 160 13.52 9.72 5.57
CA ARG A 160 14.32 10.27 6.67
C ARG A 160 14.02 9.55 8.00
N GLY A 161 13.82 8.24 7.96
CA GLY A 161 13.64 7.42 9.15
C GLY A 161 14.93 7.28 9.97
N LEU A 162 14.80 6.97 11.27
CA LEU A 162 15.92 6.81 12.19
C LEU A 162 16.95 5.78 11.69
N GLN A 163 16.49 4.69 11.09
CA GLN A 163 17.32 3.60 10.59
C GLN A 163 18.28 4.09 9.51
N TYR A 164 17.75 4.86 8.54
CA TYR A 164 18.51 5.39 7.40
C TYR A 164 19.40 6.59 7.75
N CYS A 165 19.09 7.30 8.85
CA CYS A 165 19.89 8.42 9.34
C CYS A 165 20.87 8.01 10.44
N SER A 166 20.96 6.72 10.78
CA SER A 166 21.91 6.20 11.79
C SER A 166 23.35 6.26 11.28
N ALA A 167 24.30 6.47 12.20
CA ALA A 167 25.73 6.45 11.87
C ALA A 167 26.22 5.11 11.29
N LEU A 168 25.50 4.01 11.61
CA LEU A 168 25.81 2.68 11.07
C LEU A 168 25.45 2.59 9.57
N TYR A 169 24.43 3.33 9.13
CA TYR A 169 23.96 3.28 7.75
C TYR A 169 24.69 4.28 6.84
N GLN A 170 25.15 5.41 7.36
CA GLN A 170 25.87 6.47 6.64
C GLN A 170 27.38 6.23 6.63
#